data_723eac58ea5d87bfcc02d2fe044ebba1
#
_entry.id   723eac58ea5d87bfcc02d2fe044ebba1
#
_cell.length_a   1.000
_cell.length_b   1.000
_cell.length_c   1.000
_cell.angle_alpha   90.00
_cell.angle_beta   90.00
_cell.angle_gamma   90.00
#
_symmetry.space_group_name_H-M   'P 1'
#
loop_
_entity.id
_entity.type
_entity.pdbx_description
1 polymer ?
#
loop_
_entity_poly.entity_id
_entity_poly.type
_entity_poly.pdbx_seq_one_letter_code
_entity_poly.pdbx_strand_id
1 'polypeptide(L)'
;MSATKNGSARKVAKKKTKRVANTNQSPATKVFSGDKFRRNLLVIPLLALLVKFYFILRIPPVPWPSIDPAQYRLGNFWLGADGENYVNGLNALITNGVFTPEGYDYWPAGYPILLYVFGLPFRSLTLVSAAVIQTIIYAVAMAFFIDRIATTRLRRFAVPLALILAFNPTLSFNSYAIGYESPAAAMLLLAVGLLIREFQRKKFGLVSKESILAALTISLTSFMQPRMVVIGIAIFGIWALATRTKKVALGFFAVTMAASLLFPAFLVTRNAIATGQAYISTNLGVTMRIGAGPGATGGYGNGSSELICPEVDGSAADKDNAVVRCVVKWYLDNPGEATSLVMRKAVFYWSPWFGPVANGTMARNPWNQNHPLKSTAQNQQGYDLIFGTIGKVVSWLWLLSTIGFMLFGFWILWRANGLERLLGVTSLAVIIINMLVSLLTIGDHRFRLPVAGLSLFLQGVGLTWAFSKRARRSITGEEKLLWKSLTRTTNL
;
A
#
# COMPACT_ATOMS: atom_id res chain seq x y z
N MET A 1 89.47 11.10 -23.22
CA MET A 1 89.80 9.69 -23.35
C MET A 1 88.55 8.89 -23.17
N SER A 2 88.12 8.36 -24.28
CA SER A 2 87.63 7.01 -24.61
C SER A 2 86.46 6.52 -23.74
N ALA A 3 85.24 6.63 -24.19
CA ALA A 3 84.42 5.84 -25.12
C ALA A 3 84.29 4.35 -24.74
N THR A 4 83.10 3.89 -24.46
CA THR A 4 82.56 2.76 -25.26
C THR A 4 81.04 2.65 -25.04
N LYS A 5 80.30 2.65 -26.16
CA LYS A 5 78.90 2.31 -26.31
C LYS A 5 78.70 0.81 -26.13
N ASN A 6 77.61 0.39 -25.53
CA ASN A 6 77.04 -0.89 -25.95
C ASN A 6 75.49 -0.75 -25.95
N GLY A 7 74.93 -0.79 -27.14
CA GLY A 7 73.50 -0.82 -27.36
C GLY A 7 72.96 -2.25 -27.23
N SER A 8 71.89 -2.39 -26.57
CA SER A 8 71.09 -3.62 -26.60
C SER A 8 69.69 -3.30 -27.15
N ALA A 9 69.45 -3.77 -28.35
CA ALA A 9 68.15 -3.66 -29.05
C ALA A 9 67.12 -4.58 -28.38
N ARG A 10 66.11 -3.98 -27.74
CA ARG A 10 64.96 -4.70 -27.17
C ARG A 10 63.89 -4.84 -28.26
N LYS A 11 63.76 -6.05 -28.81
CA LYS A 11 62.69 -6.46 -29.73
C LYS A 11 61.33 -6.31 -29.00
N VAL A 12 60.51 -5.37 -29.46
CA VAL A 12 59.12 -5.24 -29.06
C VAL A 12 58.29 -6.29 -29.79
N ALA A 13 57.90 -7.32 -29.09
CA ALA A 13 56.93 -8.30 -29.60
C ALA A 13 55.53 -7.67 -29.65
N LYS A 14 54.99 -7.41 -30.82
CA LYS A 14 53.62 -7.04 -31.07
C LYS A 14 52.68 -8.19 -30.66
N LYS A 15 52.10 -8.12 -29.44
CA LYS A 15 51.04 -9.00 -29.00
C LYS A 15 49.75 -8.63 -29.75
N LYS A 16 49.35 -9.47 -30.68
CA LYS A 16 48.03 -9.39 -31.34
C LYS A 16 46.95 -9.51 -30.31
N THR A 17 46.31 -8.41 -29.96
CA THR A 17 45.07 -8.38 -29.14
C THR A 17 43.94 -8.97 -29.99
N LYS A 18 43.60 -10.22 -29.76
CA LYS A 18 42.33 -10.79 -30.22
C LYS A 18 41.20 -9.96 -29.62
N ARG A 19 40.44 -9.26 -30.47
CA ARG A 19 39.15 -8.71 -30.13
C ARG A 19 38.26 -9.87 -29.64
N VAL A 20 38.15 -10.02 -28.31
CA VAL A 20 37.11 -10.85 -27.70
C VAL A 20 35.80 -10.11 -27.94
N ALA A 21 34.96 -10.70 -28.78
CA ALA A 21 33.61 -10.23 -29.03
C ALA A 21 32.87 -10.11 -27.65
N ASN A 22 32.38 -8.91 -27.37
CA ASN A 22 31.70 -8.55 -26.15
C ASN A 22 30.31 -9.21 -26.13
N THR A 23 30.26 -10.51 -25.79
CA THR A 23 29.01 -11.26 -25.55
C THR A 23 28.61 -11.21 -24.05
N ASN A 24 28.75 -10.03 -23.45
CA ASN A 24 28.26 -9.80 -22.09
C ASN A 24 26.78 -9.36 -22.07
N GLN A 25 25.94 -10.17 -22.69
CA GLN A 25 24.56 -10.25 -22.19
C GLN A 25 24.54 -11.35 -21.14
N SER A 26 24.35 -10.95 -19.86
CA SER A 26 24.20 -11.88 -18.74
C SER A 26 23.22 -12.99 -19.12
N PRO A 27 23.60 -14.29 -19.01
CA PRO A 27 22.70 -15.42 -19.31
C PRO A 27 21.36 -15.34 -18.56
N ALA A 28 21.35 -14.70 -17.40
CA ALA A 28 20.16 -14.48 -16.59
C ALA A 28 19.08 -13.62 -17.27
N THR A 29 19.48 -12.65 -18.11
CA THR A 29 18.51 -11.79 -18.83
C THR A 29 17.85 -12.49 -20.02
N LYS A 30 18.51 -13.44 -20.65
CA LYS A 30 17.94 -14.22 -21.77
C LYS A 30 16.96 -15.31 -21.32
N VAL A 31 17.15 -15.88 -20.12
CA VAL A 31 16.31 -16.97 -19.60
C VAL A 31 14.89 -16.47 -19.26
N PHE A 32 14.68 -15.16 -19.03
CA PHE A 32 13.43 -14.62 -18.53
C PHE A 32 12.58 -13.88 -19.57
N SER A 33 13.11 -13.51 -20.74
CA SER A 33 12.33 -12.88 -21.80
C SER A 33 11.53 -13.94 -22.56
N GLY A 34 10.22 -13.94 -22.42
CA GLY A 34 9.33 -14.93 -23.06
C GLY A 34 8.98 -16.12 -22.14
N ASP A 35 9.21 -15.99 -20.84
CA ASP A 35 9.03 -17.04 -19.86
C ASP A 35 7.54 -17.45 -19.73
N LYS A 36 7.24 -18.68 -20.16
CA LYS A 36 5.92 -19.30 -20.06
C LYS A 36 5.37 -19.26 -18.60
N PHE A 37 6.27 -19.38 -17.62
CA PHE A 37 5.89 -19.29 -16.20
C PHE A 37 5.27 -17.93 -15.85
N ARG A 38 5.89 -16.81 -16.26
CA ARG A 38 5.38 -15.46 -15.98
C ARG A 38 4.04 -15.22 -16.66
N ARG A 39 3.88 -15.69 -17.89
CA ARG A 39 2.62 -15.61 -18.63
C ARG A 39 1.53 -16.43 -17.95
N ASN A 40 1.83 -17.63 -17.51
CA ASN A 40 0.88 -18.50 -16.81
C ASN A 40 0.52 -17.92 -15.42
N LEU A 41 1.42 -17.17 -14.80
CA LEU A 41 1.17 -16.53 -13.51
C LEU A 41 0.02 -15.51 -13.59
N LEU A 42 -0.20 -14.88 -14.76
CA LEU A 42 -1.30 -13.94 -14.99
C LEU A 42 -2.69 -14.57 -14.93
N VAL A 43 -2.78 -15.90 -15.01
CA VAL A 43 -4.05 -16.64 -14.84
C VAL A 43 -4.63 -16.41 -13.43
N ILE A 44 -3.77 -16.30 -12.41
CA ILE A 44 -4.24 -16.11 -11.01
C ILE A 44 -4.99 -14.78 -10.82
N PRO A 45 -4.44 -13.60 -11.16
CA PRO A 45 -5.17 -12.33 -11.08
C PRO A 45 -6.42 -12.30 -11.98
N LEU A 46 -6.37 -12.91 -13.15
CA LEU A 46 -7.53 -13.00 -14.03
C LEU A 46 -8.65 -13.86 -13.40
N LEU A 47 -8.31 -15.02 -12.87
CA LEU A 47 -9.27 -15.88 -12.16
C LEU A 47 -9.88 -15.17 -10.96
N ALA A 48 -9.05 -14.48 -10.16
CA ALA A 48 -9.53 -13.70 -9.03
C ALA A 48 -10.47 -12.56 -9.47
N LEU A 49 -10.19 -11.94 -10.61
CA LEU A 49 -11.07 -10.91 -11.18
C LEU A 49 -12.43 -11.49 -11.57
N LEU A 50 -12.45 -12.65 -12.24
CA LEU A 50 -13.68 -13.35 -12.60
C LEU A 50 -14.50 -13.75 -11.37
N VAL A 51 -13.84 -14.30 -10.33
CA VAL A 51 -14.47 -14.64 -9.05
C VAL A 51 -15.07 -13.39 -8.39
N LYS A 52 -14.38 -12.26 -8.40
CA LYS A 52 -14.90 -11.00 -7.85
C LYS A 52 -16.11 -10.51 -8.62
N PHE A 53 -16.08 -10.52 -9.94
CA PHE A 53 -17.23 -10.14 -10.75
C PHE A 53 -18.43 -11.04 -10.50
N TYR A 54 -18.23 -12.37 -10.33
CA TYR A 54 -19.29 -13.25 -9.92
C TYR A 54 -19.91 -12.84 -8.59
N PHE A 55 -19.10 -12.49 -7.58
CA PHE A 55 -19.60 -12.00 -6.30
C PHE A 55 -20.27 -10.62 -6.39
N ILE A 56 -19.69 -9.70 -7.15
CA ILE A 56 -20.28 -8.37 -7.39
C ILE A 56 -21.72 -8.52 -7.92
N LEU A 57 -21.94 -9.41 -8.88
CA LEU A 57 -23.26 -9.66 -9.46
C LEU A 57 -24.26 -10.30 -8.46
N ARG A 58 -23.79 -10.82 -7.33
CA ARG A 58 -24.61 -11.46 -6.30
C ARG A 58 -24.84 -10.62 -5.06
N ILE A 59 -24.15 -9.49 -4.92
CA ILE A 59 -24.35 -8.58 -3.77
C ILE A 59 -25.68 -7.87 -3.96
N PRO A 60 -26.61 -7.99 -2.99
CA PRO A 60 -27.82 -7.21 -3.04
C PRO A 60 -27.51 -5.73 -2.85
N PRO A 61 -28.31 -4.83 -3.44
CA PRO A 61 -28.20 -3.40 -3.19
C PRO A 61 -28.33 -3.10 -1.70
N VAL A 62 -27.47 -2.24 -1.19
CA VAL A 62 -27.59 -1.72 0.19
C VAL A 62 -28.44 -0.46 0.11
N PRO A 63 -29.60 -0.43 0.72
CA PRO A 63 -30.44 0.76 0.75
C PRO A 63 -29.82 1.79 1.69
N TRP A 64 -29.09 2.76 1.14
CA TRP A 64 -28.67 3.95 1.84
C TRP A 64 -29.61 5.09 1.47
N PRO A 65 -30.25 5.76 2.43
CA PRO A 65 -31.24 6.81 2.13
C PRO A 65 -30.69 8.00 1.32
N SER A 66 -29.38 8.22 1.43
CA SER A 66 -28.68 9.34 0.79
C SER A 66 -28.22 9.05 -0.64
N ILE A 67 -28.33 7.82 -1.14
CA ILE A 67 -27.88 7.47 -2.48
C ILE A 67 -29.08 7.30 -3.41
N ASP A 68 -29.03 7.91 -4.60
CA ASP A 68 -30.08 7.77 -5.60
C ASP A 68 -30.37 6.28 -5.91
N PRO A 69 -31.62 5.82 -5.68
CA PRO A 69 -32.01 4.43 -5.99
C PRO A 69 -31.72 4.01 -7.42
N ALA A 70 -31.66 4.93 -8.38
CA ALA A 70 -31.31 4.63 -9.77
C ALA A 70 -29.87 4.11 -9.91
N GLN A 71 -28.97 4.49 -9.02
CA GLN A 71 -27.60 4.01 -8.99
C GLN A 71 -27.46 2.60 -8.38
N TYR A 72 -28.50 2.11 -7.72
CA TYR A 72 -28.56 0.74 -7.18
C TYR A 72 -29.13 -0.28 -8.16
N ARG A 73 -29.63 0.13 -9.31
CA ARG A 73 -30.34 -0.78 -10.22
C ARG A 73 -29.54 -2.03 -10.59
N LEU A 74 -28.23 -1.98 -10.50
CA LEU A 74 -27.39 -3.16 -10.69
C LEU A 74 -26.90 -3.78 -9.37
N GLY A 75 -27.11 -3.14 -8.23
CA GLY A 75 -26.87 -3.70 -6.90
C GLY A 75 -25.44 -4.16 -6.58
N ASN A 76 -24.49 -3.79 -7.42
CA ASN A 76 -23.23 -4.49 -7.57
C ASN A 76 -22.05 -3.72 -6.98
N PHE A 77 -22.27 -2.92 -5.97
CA PHE A 77 -21.21 -2.26 -5.23
C PHE A 77 -21.45 -2.34 -3.73
N TRP A 78 -20.37 -2.16 -3.00
CA TRP A 78 -20.35 -2.19 -1.54
C TRP A 78 -19.76 -0.90 -1.01
N LEU A 79 -20.33 -0.32 0.04
CA LEU A 79 -19.76 0.83 0.72
C LEU A 79 -18.73 0.39 1.76
N GLY A 80 -17.54 0.97 1.70
CA GLY A 80 -16.55 0.91 2.78
C GLY A 80 -17.02 1.68 4.02
N ALA A 81 -16.17 1.79 5.04
CA ALA A 81 -16.53 2.42 6.31
C ALA A 81 -17.02 3.87 6.16
N ASP A 82 -16.37 4.65 5.30
CA ASP A 82 -16.71 6.05 5.01
C ASP A 82 -17.35 6.22 3.63
N GLY A 83 -17.86 5.13 3.06
CA GLY A 83 -18.36 5.09 1.68
C GLY A 83 -19.49 6.08 1.44
N GLU A 84 -20.39 6.27 2.42
CA GLU A 84 -21.48 7.24 2.34
C GLU A 84 -20.94 8.68 2.21
N ASN A 85 -19.94 9.05 3.00
CA ASN A 85 -19.34 10.37 2.95
C ASN A 85 -18.68 10.64 1.59
N TYR A 86 -18.04 9.63 0.99
CA TYR A 86 -17.45 9.77 -0.34
C TYR A 86 -18.52 9.90 -1.44
N VAL A 87 -19.65 9.22 -1.30
CA VAL A 87 -20.79 9.35 -2.24
C VAL A 87 -21.43 10.72 -2.08
N ASN A 88 -21.59 11.24 -0.87
CA ASN A 88 -22.08 12.60 -0.65
C ASN A 88 -21.14 13.64 -1.28
N GLY A 89 -19.82 13.48 -1.12
CA GLY A 89 -18.85 14.31 -1.82
C GLY A 89 -18.94 14.19 -3.36
N LEU A 90 -19.13 12.98 -3.89
CA LEU A 90 -19.36 12.77 -5.32
C LEU A 90 -20.62 13.50 -5.81
N ASN A 91 -21.73 13.41 -5.07
CA ASN A 91 -22.97 14.09 -5.42
C ASN A 91 -22.79 15.61 -5.40
N ALA A 92 -22.10 16.17 -4.40
CA ALA A 92 -21.77 17.59 -4.36
C ALA A 92 -20.92 18.02 -5.56
N LEU A 93 -19.97 17.20 -6.00
CA LEU A 93 -19.16 17.44 -7.19
C LEU A 93 -20.00 17.45 -8.48
N ILE A 94 -20.92 16.50 -8.61
CA ILE A 94 -21.81 16.41 -9.78
C ILE A 94 -22.73 17.61 -9.86
N THR A 95 -23.26 18.06 -8.72
CA THR A 95 -24.24 19.16 -8.64
C THR A 95 -23.58 20.54 -8.72
N ASN A 96 -22.50 20.76 -7.96
CA ASN A 96 -21.94 22.09 -7.70
C ASN A 96 -20.56 22.29 -8.32
N GLY A 97 -19.95 21.24 -8.88
CA GLY A 97 -18.62 21.28 -9.52
C GLY A 97 -17.47 21.10 -8.54
N VAL A 98 -16.24 21.05 -9.08
CA VAL A 98 -15.02 20.69 -8.34
C VAL A 98 -14.62 21.78 -7.32
N PHE A 99 -14.93 23.01 -7.57
CA PHE A 99 -14.51 24.16 -6.74
C PHE A 99 -15.61 24.63 -5.77
N THR A 100 -16.52 23.74 -5.37
CA THR A 100 -17.48 24.03 -4.30
C THR A 100 -16.90 23.64 -2.94
N PRO A 101 -17.19 24.39 -1.85
CA PRO A 101 -16.84 23.98 -0.49
C PRO A 101 -17.69 22.81 0.00
N GLU A 102 -18.93 22.69 -0.48
CA GLU A 102 -19.90 21.71 -0.03
C GLU A 102 -19.44 20.26 -0.26
N GLY A 103 -19.48 19.44 0.80
CA GLY A 103 -19.12 18.03 0.76
C GLY A 103 -17.62 17.71 0.71
N TYR A 104 -16.75 18.74 0.72
CA TYR A 104 -15.30 18.55 0.57
C TYR A 104 -14.43 19.29 1.59
N ASP A 105 -15.00 19.99 2.51
CA ASP A 105 -14.29 20.73 3.55
C ASP A 105 -13.81 19.79 4.66
N TYR A 106 -14.63 18.81 5.02
CA TYR A 106 -14.32 17.83 6.07
C TYR A 106 -13.46 16.67 5.57
N TRP A 107 -13.91 15.95 4.51
CA TRP A 107 -13.17 14.84 3.92
C TRP A 107 -12.27 15.31 2.76
N PRO A 108 -11.10 14.66 2.53
CA PRO A 108 -10.29 14.97 1.35
C PRO A 108 -11.09 14.76 0.05
N ALA A 109 -11.14 15.79 -0.80
CA ALA A 109 -11.87 15.74 -2.08
C ALA A 109 -11.33 14.71 -3.08
N GLY A 110 -10.10 14.20 -2.86
CA GLY A 110 -9.39 13.40 -3.85
C GLY A 110 -10.09 12.10 -4.24
N TYR A 111 -10.60 11.36 -3.26
CA TYR A 111 -11.29 10.10 -3.59
C TYR A 111 -12.67 10.33 -4.27
N PRO A 112 -13.55 11.24 -3.83
CA PRO A 112 -14.73 11.63 -4.59
C PRO A 112 -14.45 12.06 -6.03
N ILE A 113 -13.39 12.84 -6.27
CA ILE A 113 -12.97 13.24 -7.63
C ILE A 113 -12.59 12.00 -8.46
N LEU A 114 -11.87 11.02 -7.88
CA LEU A 114 -11.57 9.77 -8.57
C LEU A 114 -12.82 8.95 -8.86
N LEU A 115 -13.77 8.88 -7.94
CA LEU A 115 -15.06 8.22 -8.19
C LEU A 115 -15.79 8.85 -9.38
N TYR A 116 -15.78 10.19 -9.49
CA TYR A 116 -16.33 10.91 -10.63
C TYR A 116 -15.63 10.50 -11.94
N VAL A 117 -14.29 10.55 -11.94
CA VAL A 117 -13.49 10.18 -13.13
C VAL A 117 -13.74 8.71 -13.54
N PHE A 118 -13.80 7.81 -12.59
CA PHE A 118 -14.08 6.39 -12.84
C PHE A 118 -15.54 6.16 -13.29
N GLY A 119 -16.44 7.04 -12.90
CA GLY A 119 -17.84 7.01 -13.32
C GLY A 119 -18.11 7.55 -14.72
N LEU A 120 -17.21 8.36 -15.30
CA LEU A 120 -17.39 9.00 -16.60
C LEU A 120 -17.80 8.05 -17.75
N PRO A 121 -17.24 6.81 -17.85
CA PRO A 121 -17.64 5.90 -18.92
C PRO A 121 -19.11 5.48 -18.88
N PHE A 122 -19.72 5.44 -17.69
CA PHE A 122 -21.10 5.01 -17.47
C PHE A 122 -21.79 5.91 -16.44
N ARG A 123 -22.11 7.13 -16.82
CA ARG A 123 -22.65 8.17 -15.92
C ARG A 123 -23.88 7.75 -15.11
N SER A 124 -24.79 7.00 -15.70
CA SER A 124 -25.97 6.45 -15.00
C SER A 124 -25.65 5.35 -13.99
N LEU A 125 -24.40 4.86 -13.97
CA LEU A 125 -23.92 3.76 -13.16
C LEU A 125 -22.57 4.10 -12.51
N THR A 126 -22.39 5.36 -12.12
CA THR A 126 -21.11 5.92 -11.65
C THR A 126 -20.45 5.07 -10.57
N LEU A 127 -21.19 4.66 -9.55
CA LEU A 127 -20.63 3.87 -8.45
C LEU A 127 -20.25 2.46 -8.87
N VAL A 128 -21.07 1.82 -9.72
CA VAL A 128 -20.75 0.50 -10.26
C VAL A 128 -19.53 0.55 -11.16
N SER A 129 -19.46 1.57 -12.04
CA SER A 129 -18.30 1.80 -12.90
C SER A 129 -17.04 2.01 -12.06
N ALA A 130 -17.11 2.85 -11.02
CA ALA A 130 -15.99 3.09 -10.10
C ALA A 130 -15.54 1.79 -9.39
N ALA A 131 -16.48 1.00 -8.86
CA ALA A 131 -16.17 -0.27 -8.20
C ALA A 131 -15.51 -1.28 -9.16
N VAL A 132 -15.98 -1.36 -10.41
CA VAL A 132 -15.41 -2.22 -11.45
C VAL A 132 -13.99 -1.74 -11.81
N ILE A 133 -13.82 -0.45 -12.08
CA ILE A 133 -12.52 0.12 -12.48
C ILE A 133 -11.49 -0.06 -11.37
N GLN A 134 -11.81 0.25 -10.11
CA GLN A 134 -10.85 0.07 -9.01
C GLN A 134 -10.52 -1.41 -8.76
N THR A 135 -11.46 -2.33 -9.01
CA THR A 135 -11.20 -3.78 -8.96
C THR A 135 -10.22 -4.21 -10.05
N ILE A 136 -10.36 -3.66 -11.26
CA ILE A 136 -9.43 -3.89 -12.36
C ILE A 136 -8.05 -3.29 -12.03
N ILE A 137 -8.00 -2.05 -11.50
CA ILE A 137 -6.76 -1.40 -11.06
C ILE A 137 -6.03 -2.26 -10.04
N TYR A 138 -6.74 -2.81 -9.06
CA TYR A 138 -6.15 -3.72 -8.08
C TYR A 138 -5.55 -4.96 -8.75
N ALA A 139 -6.29 -5.61 -9.64
CA ALA A 139 -5.83 -6.81 -10.33
C ALA A 139 -4.59 -6.54 -11.20
N VAL A 140 -4.57 -5.40 -11.92
CA VAL A 140 -3.43 -4.98 -12.76
C VAL A 140 -2.20 -4.64 -11.91
N ALA A 141 -2.37 -3.86 -10.84
CA ALA A 141 -1.28 -3.48 -9.94
C ALA A 141 -0.65 -4.72 -9.28
N MET A 142 -1.49 -5.62 -8.79
CA MET A 142 -1.06 -6.89 -8.22
C MET A 142 -0.33 -7.76 -9.27
N ALA A 143 -0.90 -7.92 -10.45
CA ALA A 143 -0.28 -8.70 -11.54
C ALA A 143 1.09 -8.14 -11.92
N PHE A 144 1.20 -6.81 -12.03
CA PHE A 144 2.47 -6.14 -12.30
C PHE A 144 3.50 -6.37 -11.18
N PHE A 145 3.10 -6.19 -9.93
CA PHE A 145 3.98 -6.42 -8.77
C PHE A 145 4.49 -7.87 -8.75
N ILE A 146 3.61 -8.85 -8.90
CA ILE A 146 3.96 -10.28 -8.92
C ILE A 146 4.84 -10.64 -10.10
N ASP A 147 4.58 -10.07 -11.29
CA ASP A 147 5.45 -10.24 -12.45
C ASP A 147 6.88 -9.72 -12.16
N ARG A 148 6.99 -8.57 -11.48
CA ARG A 148 8.31 -8.06 -11.08
C ARG A 148 8.99 -8.94 -10.04
N ILE A 149 8.26 -9.43 -9.05
CA ILE A 149 8.77 -10.42 -8.07
C ILE A 149 9.27 -11.68 -8.79
N ALA A 150 8.54 -12.18 -9.78
CA ALA A 150 8.92 -13.37 -10.55
C ALA A 150 10.21 -13.20 -11.36
N THR A 151 10.69 -11.97 -11.54
CA THR A 151 11.98 -11.67 -12.19
C THR A 151 13.14 -11.50 -11.20
N THR A 152 12.91 -11.66 -9.89
CA THR A 152 13.92 -11.62 -8.82
C THR A 152 14.28 -13.04 -8.34
N ARG A 153 15.12 -13.14 -7.33
CA ARG A 153 15.39 -14.41 -6.63
C ARG A 153 14.15 -14.98 -5.92
N LEU A 154 13.12 -14.13 -5.74
CA LEU A 154 11.84 -14.52 -5.15
C LEU A 154 10.89 -15.20 -6.15
N ARG A 155 11.35 -15.57 -7.34
CA ARG A 155 10.53 -16.24 -8.36
C ARG A 155 9.72 -17.44 -7.83
N ARG A 156 10.32 -18.24 -6.95
CA ARG A 156 9.66 -19.42 -6.35
C ARG A 156 8.55 -19.08 -5.36
N PHE A 157 8.53 -17.83 -4.90
CA PHE A 157 7.50 -17.28 -4.02
C PHE A 157 6.33 -16.66 -4.81
N ALA A 158 6.49 -16.43 -6.11
CA ALA A 158 5.55 -15.67 -6.91
C ALA A 158 4.14 -16.29 -6.96
N VAL A 159 4.02 -17.63 -7.06
CA VAL A 159 2.70 -18.31 -7.08
C VAL A 159 1.98 -18.17 -5.73
N PRO A 160 2.58 -18.55 -4.58
CA PRO A 160 1.93 -18.34 -3.28
C PRO A 160 1.59 -16.87 -3.02
N LEU A 161 2.47 -15.93 -3.38
CA LEU A 161 2.21 -14.50 -3.25
C LEU A 161 1.03 -14.04 -4.12
N ALA A 162 0.97 -14.52 -5.37
CA ALA A 162 -0.14 -14.23 -6.26
C ALA A 162 -1.47 -14.73 -5.68
N LEU A 163 -1.51 -15.96 -5.15
CA LEU A 163 -2.71 -16.52 -4.51
C LEU A 163 -3.11 -15.73 -3.26
N ILE A 164 -2.17 -15.41 -2.38
CA ILE A 164 -2.44 -14.64 -1.16
C ILE A 164 -2.99 -13.25 -1.52
N LEU A 165 -2.34 -12.52 -2.42
CA LEU A 165 -2.79 -11.17 -2.82
C LEU A 165 -4.11 -11.21 -3.61
N ALA A 166 -4.30 -12.22 -4.47
CA ALA A 166 -5.48 -12.35 -5.32
C ALA A 166 -6.74 -12.71 -4.54
N PHE A 167 -6.61 -13.55 -3.52
CA PHE A 167 -7.74 -14.13 -2.80
C PHE A 167 -7.83 -13.72 -1.32
N ASN A 168 -6.99 -12.76 -0.88
CA ASN A 168 -7.15 -12.25 0.48
C ASN A 168 -8.54 -11.62 0.66
N PRO A 169 -9.34 -12.09 1.62
CA PRO A 169 -10.71 -11.63 1.79
C PRO A 169 -10.79 -10.16 2.20
N THR A 170 -9.86 -9.70 3.00
CA THR A 170 -9.87 -8.34 3.53
C THR A 170 -9.40 -7.31 2.50
N LEU A 171 -8.30 -7.57 1.82
CA LEU A 171 -7.71 -6.61 0.88
C LEU A 171 -8.29 -6.77 -0.53
N SER A 172 -8.22 -7.99 -1.07
CA SER A 172 -8.54 -8.23 -2.48
C SER A 172 -10.04 -8.07 -2.76
N PHE A 173 -10.89 -8.64 -1.90
CA PHE A 173 -12.34 -8.52 -2.06
C PHE A 173 -12.89 -7.17 -1.66
N ASN A 174 -12.15 -6.39 -0.87
CA ASN A 174 -12.51 -5.00 -0.61
C ASN A 174 -12.27 -4.09 -1.84
N SER A 175 -11.66 -4.59 -2.91
CA SER A 175 -11.37 -3.78 -4.10
C SER A 175 -12.62 -3.30 -4.85
N TYR A 176 -13.77 -3.93 -4.66
CA TYR A 176 -15.04 -3.46 -5.23
C TYR A 176 -15.89 -2.64 -4.23
N ALA A 177 -15.44 -2.48 -3.00
CA ALA A 177 -16.09 -1.57 -2.07
C ALA A 177 -15.74 -0.11 -2.41
N ILE A 178 -16.72 0.78 -2.26
CA ILE A 178 -16.48 2.22 -2.36
C ILE A 178 -15.75 2.67 -1.10
N GLY A 179 -14.44 2.83 -1.24
CA GLY A 179 -13.49 3.20 -0.19
C GLY A 179 -12.08 3.26 -0.76
N TYR A 180 -11.26 4.12 -0.22
CA TYR A 180 -9.90 4.39 -0.74
C TYR A 180 -8.88 3.30 -0.39
N GLU A 181 -9.16 2.44 0.57
CA GLU A 181 -8.17 1.55 1.20
C GLU A 181 -7.55 0.56 0.19
N SER A 182 -8.39 -0.13 -0.58
CA SER A 182 -7.91 -1.10 -1.55
C SER A 182 -7.27 -0.46 -2.78
N PRO A 183 -7.84 0.60 -3.38
CA PRO A 183 -7.14 1.38 -4.39
C PRO A 183 -5.78 1.93 -3.93
N ALA A 184 -5.69 2.44 -2.70
CA ALA A 184 -4.42 2.91 -2.14
C ALA A 184 -3.39 1.78 -2.02
N ALA A 185 -3.81 0.61 -1.54
CA ALA A 185 -2.94 -0.57 -1.48
C ALA A 185 -2.49 -1.04 -2.87
N ALA A 186 -3.38 -0.99 -3.87
CA ALA A 186 -3.05 -1.30 -5.26
C ALA A 186 -1.97 -0.35 -5.81
N MET A 187 -2.16 0.95 -5.61
CA MET A 187 -1.18 1.96 -6.03
C MET A 187 0.16 1.78 -5.33
N LEU A 188 0.17 1.41 -4.05
CA LEU A 188 1.41 1.13 -3.32
C LEU A 188 2.15 -0.09 -3.88
N LEU A 189 1.44 -1.18 -4.20
CA LEU A 189 2.03 -2.35 -4.88
C LEU A 189 2.59 -1.96 -6.25
N LEU A 190 1.88 -1.13 -7.02
CA LEU A 190 2.33 -0.65 -8.32
C LEU A 190 3.60 0.20 -8.19
N ALA A 191 3.65 1.13 -7.22
CA ALA A 191 4.82 1.96 -6.96
C ALA A 191 6.06 1.11 -6.65
N VAL A 192 5.93 0.14 -5.73
CA VAL A 192 7.03 -0.77 -5.39
C VAL A 192 7.42 -1.64 -6.60
N GLY A 193 6.46 -2.12 -7.38
CA GLY A 193 6.73 -2.85 -8.62
C GLY A 193 7.52 -2.04 -9.66
N LEU A 194 7.23 -0.74 -9.78
CA LEU A 194 7.98 0.19 -10.65
C LEU A 194 9.41 0.38 -10.15
N LEU A 195 9.61 0.53 -8.86
CA LEU A 195 10.94 0.63 -8.27
C LEU A 195 11.76 -0.66 -8.43
N ILE A 196 11.13 -1.84 -8.29
CA ILE A 196 11.78 -3.12 -8.64
C ILE A 196 12.26 -3.10 -10.09
N ARG A 197 11.43 -2.63 -11.03
CA ARG A 197 11.80 -2.53 -12.44
C ARG A 197 12.94 -1.55 -12.69
N GLU A 198 12.97 -0.41 -11.99
CA GLU A 198 14.11 0.52 -12.01
C GLU A 198 15.40 -0.18 -11.57
N PHE A 199 15.34 -0.86 -10.42
CA PHE A 199 16.49 -1.57 -9.86
C PHE A 199 17.05 -2.61 -10.83
N GLN A 200 16.18 -3.36 -11.50
CA GLN A 200 16.58 -4.37 -12.48
C GLN A 200 17.25 -3.80 -13.72
N ARG A 201 16.90 -2.58 -14.11
CA ARG A 201 17.52 -1.87 -15.25
C ARG A 201 18.89 -1.28 -14.93
N LYS A 202 19.28 -1.27 -13.64
CA LYS A 202 20.55 -0.69 -13.14
C LYS A 202 20.79 0.76 -13.61
N LYS A 203 19.74 1.52 -13.88
CA LYS A 203 19.82 2.92 -14.30
C LYS A 203 19.61 3.84 -13.09
N PHE A 204 20.62 3.96 -12.23
CA PHE A 204 20.58 4.77 -11.01
C PHE A 204 21.08 6.20 -11.24
N GLY A 205 20.51 6.88 -12.22
CA GLY A 205 20.69 8.33 -12.40
C GLY A 205 19.89 9.14 -11.38
N LEU A 206 19.78 10.46 -11.64
CA LEU A 206 19.00 11.36 -10.78
C LEU A 206 17.57 10.85 -10.65
N VAL A 207 16.90 10.61 -11.77
CA VAL A 207 15.57 10.00 -11.85
C VAL A 207 15.45 9.10 -13.08
N SER A 208 14.53 8.14 -13.02
CA SER A 208 14.15 7.29 -14.15
C SER A 208 12.64 7.48 -14.42
N LYS A 209 12.19 7.03 -15.59
CA LYS A 209 10.75 6.97 -15.89
C LYS A 209 9.99 6.17 -14.84
N GLU A 210 10.58 5.07 -14.38
CA GLU A 210 9.98 4.19 -13.38
C GLU A 210 9.85 4.88 -12.02
N SER A 211 10.86 5.64 -11.58
CA SER A 211 10.81 6.35 -10.30
C SER A 211 9.83 7.52 -10.33
N ILE A 212 9.72 8.24 -11.44
CA ILE A 212 8.70 9.29 -11.60
C ILE A 212 7.29 8.69 -11.60
N LEU A 213 7.07 7.61 -12.34
CA LEU A 213 5.76 6.93 -12.33
C LEU A 213 5.42 6.39 -10.94
N ALA A 214 6.40 5.86 -10.19
CA ALA A 214 6.20 5.44 -8.81
C ALA A 214 5.82 6.64 -7.92
N ALA A 215 6.48 7.78 -8.08
CA ALA A 215 6.17 9.00 -7.34
C ALA A 215 4.76 9.53 -7.66
N LEU A 216 4.36 9.55 -8.93
CA LEU A 216 3.00 9.92 -9.33
C LEU A 216 1.94 8.92 -8.79
N THR A 217 2.29 7.64 -8.70
CA THR A 217 1.42 6.63 -8.10
C THR A 217 1.24 6.88 -6.59
N ILE A 218 2.31 7.24 -5.88
CA ILE A 218 2.24 7.66 -4.47
C ILE A 218 1.45 8.99 -4.33
N SER A 219 1.65 9.93 -5.26
CA SER A 219 0.88 11.17 -5.29
C SER A 219 -0.63 10.89 -5.39
N LEU A 220 -1.04 9.96 -6.26
CA LEU A 220 -2.43 9.56 -6.41
C LEU A 220 -2.95 8.85 -5.14
N THR A 221 -2.12 8.06 -4.48
CA THR A 221 -2.44 7.47 -3.18
C THR A 221 -2.67 8.55 -2.11
N SER A 222 -1.81 9.56 -2.10
CA SER A 222 -1.89 10.71 -1.19
C SER A 222 -3.06 11.65 -1.51
N PHE A 223 -3.50 11.68 -2.76
CA PHE A 223 -4.72 12.35 -3.17
C PHE A 223 -5.96 11.76 -2.52
N MET A 224 -6.04 10.43 -2.49
CA MET A 224 -7.14 9.71 -1.82
C MET A 224 -7.05 9.82 -0.30
N GLN A 225 -5.82 9.73 0.24
CA GLN A 225 -5.58 9.74 1.69
C GLN A 225 -4.26 10.48 2.01
N PRO A 226 -4.34 11.73 2.47
CA PRO A 226 -3.18 12.62 2.62
C PRO A 226 -2.04 12.07 3.49
N ARG A 227 -2.34 11.28 4.52
CA ARG A 227 -1.33 10.64 5.37
C ARG A 227 -0.34 9.75 4.59
N MET A 228 -0.70 9.33 3.39
CA MET A 228 0.15 8.49 2.53
C MET A 228 1.38 9.23 1.98
N VAL A 229 1.43 10.56 2.08
CA VAL A 229 2.65 11.36 1.79
C VAL A 229 3.83 10.86 2.64
N VAL A 230 3.59 10.56 3.93
CA VAL A 230 4.63 10.08 4.85
C VAL A 230 5.17 8.71 4.41
N ILE A 231 4.33 7.87 3.81
CA ILE A 231 4.74 6.59 3.20
C ILE A 231 5.66 6.84 2.01
N GLY A 232 5.37 7.85 1.18
CA GLY A 232 6.24 8.28 0.08
C GLY A 232 7.63 8.69 0.57
N ILE A 233 7.70 9.48 1.65
CA ILE A 233 8.97 9.87 2.27
C ILE A 233 9.81 8.64 2.64
N ALA A 234 9.19 7.65 3.28
CA ALA A 234 9.86 6.41 3.67
C ALA A 234 10.37 5.62 2.45
N ILE A 235 9.52 5.39 1.46
CA ILE A 235 9.89 4.61 0.28
C ILE A 235 11.04 5.27 -0.47
N PHE A 236 10.88 6.55 -0.85
CA PHE A 236 11.89 7.23 -1.66
C PHE A 236 13.16 7.53 -0.88
N GLY A 237 13.08 7.78 0.42
CA GLY A 237 14.25 7.92 1.29
C GLY A 237 15.07 6.64 1.37
N ILE A 238 14.43 5.49 1.64
CA ILE A 238 15.10 4.18 1.69
C ILE A 238 15.72 3.83 0.33
N TRP A 239 14.98 4.01 -0.77
CA TRP A 239 15.48 3.70 -2.11
C TRP A 239 16.59 4.66 -2.56
N ALA A 240 16.52 5.94 -2.22
CA ALA A 240 17.58 6.91 -2.46
C ALA A 240 18.90 6.48 -1.81
N LEU A 241 18.85 6.18 -0.51
CA LEU A 241 20.03 5.83 0.27
C LEU A 241 20.62 4.46 -0.11
N ALA A 242 19.76 3.50 -0.51
CA ALA A 242 20.18 2.15 -0.84
C ALA A 242 20.77 1.98 -2.25
N THR A 243 20.42 2.89 -3.19
CA THR A 243 20.73 2.67 -4.60
C THR A 243 21.62 3.74 -5.23
N ARG A 244 21.87 4.86 -4.54
CA ARG A 244 22.53 6.05 -5.09
C ARG A 244 23.64 6.58 -4.20
N THR A 245 24.58 7.32 -4.79
CA THR A 245 25.56 8.11 -4.03
C THR A 245 24.86 9.27 -3.33
N LYS A 246 25.39 9.79 -2.22
CA LYS A 246 24.77 10.82 -1.37
C LYS A 246 24.22 12.03 -2.18
N LYS A 247 25.02 12.57 -3.11
CA LYS A 247 24.61 13.74 -3.94
C LYS A 247 23.42 13.41 -4.85
N VAL A 248 23.46 12.26 -5.53
CA VAL A 248 22.40 11.80 -6.43
C VAL A 248 21.17 11.36 -5.63
N ALA A 249 21.35 10.80 -4.43
CA ALA A 249 20.27 10.39 -3.54
C ALA A 249 19.41 11.57 -3.10
N LEU A 250 20.04 12.69 -2.71
CA LEU A 250 19.30 13.90 -2.32
C LEU A 250 18.47 14.45 -3.50
N GLY A 251 19.06 14.56 -4.68
CA GLY A 251 18.34 15.03 -5.87
C GLY A 251 17.21 14.08 -6.29
N PHE A 252 17.46 12.77 -6.25
CA PHE A 252 16.43 11.75 -6.49
C PHE A 252 15.26 11.91 -5.50
N PHE A 253 15.57 12.00 -4.21
CA PHE A 253 14.56 12.17 -3.17
C PHE A 253 13.77 13.46 -3.37
N ALA A 254 14.44 14.59 -3.63
CA ALA A 254 13.78 15.87 -3.86
C ALA A 254 12.81 15.82 -5.06
N VAL A 255 13.24 15.27 -6.19
CA VAL A 255 12.39 15.18 -7.39
C VAL A 255 11.23 14.20 -7.21
N THR A 256 11.48 13.04 -6.61
CA THR A 256 10.39 12.07 -6.36
C THR A 256 9.40 12.58 -5.32
N MET A 257 9.85 13.31 -4.31
CA MET A 257 8.96 13.96 -3.35
C MET A 257 8.14 15.09 -4.00
N ALA A 258 8.76 15.95 -4.82
CA ALA A 258 8.03 16.97 -5.58
C ALA A 258 6.94 16.34 -6.47
N ALA A 259 7.24 15.26 -7.19
CA ALA A 259 6.26 14.52 -7.98
C ALA A 259 5.17 13.85 -7.10
N SER A 260 5.51 13.37 -5.90
CA SER A 260 4.55 12.78 -4.96
C SER A 260 3.59 13.81 -4.35
N LEU A 261 3.96 15.08 -4.32
CA LEU A 261 3.13 16.15 -3.80
C LEU A 261 2.20 16.79 -4.85
N LEU A 262 2.27 16.38 -6.12
CA LEU A 262 1.49 16.99 -7.20
C LEU A 262 -0.02 17.00 -6.93
N PHE A 263 -0.61 15.84 -6.64
CA PHE A 263 -2.04 15.72 -6.36
C PHE A 263 -2.45 16.28 -4.98
N PRO A 264 -1.69 16.09 -3.90
CA PRO A 264 -1.90 16.85 -2.66
C PRO A 264 -1.87 18.37 -2.84
N ALA A 265 -0.94 18.90 -3.63
CA ALA A 265 -0.88 20.33 -3.95
C ALA A 265 -2.13 20.80 -4.72
N PHE A 266 -2.65 19.97 -5.62
CA PHE A 266 -3.93 20.26 -6.28
C PHE A 266 -5.08 20.36 -5.25
N LEU A 267 -5.14 19.50 -4.23
CA LEU A 267 -6.18 19.60 -3.18
C LEU A 267 -6.06 20.93 -2.40
N VAL A 268 -4.84 21.32 -2.04
CA VAL A 268 -4.60 22.59 -1.35
C VAL A 268 -5.03 23.77 -2.22
N THR A 269 -4.65 23.77 -3.51
CA THR A 269 -5.04 24.83 -4.47
C THR A 269 -6.55 24.86 -4.69
N ARG A 270 -7.18 23.69 -4.84
CA ARG A 270 -8.62 23.55 -4.97
C ARG A 270 -9.34 24.16 -3.77
N ASN A 271 -8.92 23.83 -2.56
CA ASN A 271 -9.54 24.34 -1.34
C ASN A 271 -9.29 25.84 -1.17
N ALA A 272 -8.10 26.34 -1.52
CA ALA A 272 -7.81 27.77 -1.50
C ALA A 272 -8.76 28.55 -2.45
N ILE A 273 -9.07 28.01 -3.61
CA ILE A 273 -10.03 28.63 -4.55
C ILE A 273 -11.46 28.54 -4.00
N ALA A 274 -11.86 27.38 -3.47
CA ALA A 274 -13.23 27.14 -3.04
C ALA A 274 -13.61 27.84 -1.73
N THR A 275 -12.67 27.98 -0.79
CA THR A 275 -12.94 28.44 0.58
C THR A 275 -12.10 29.65 0.98
N GLY A 276 -11.18 30.12 0.14
CA GLY A 276 -10.20 31.16 0.47
C GLY A 276 -9.07 30.69 1.38
N GLN A 277 -8.98 29.38 1.72
CA GLN A 277 -7.99 28.85 2.66
C GLN A 277 -7.24 27.63 2.13
N ALA A 278 -5.93 27.59 2.38
CA ALA A 278 -5.04 26.52 1.92
C ALA A 278 -4.97 25.39 2.94
N TYR A 279 -5.75 24.35 2.73
CA TYR A 279 -5.74 23.09 3.52
C TYR A 279 -6.07 21.90 2.63
N ILE A 280 -5.87 20.68 3.11
CA ILE A 280 -6.25 19.45 2.38
C ILE A 280 -7.65 18.95 2.83
N SER A 281 -7.91 18.94 4.14
CA SER A 281 -9.18 18.55 4.77
C SER A 281 -9.21 19.10 6.19
N THR A 282 -10.40 19.13 6.80
CA THR A 282 -10.62 19.63 8.17
C THR A 282 -11.08 18.52 9.13
N ASN A 283 -10.66 17.28 8.88
CA ASN A 283 -11.02 16.12 9.72
C ASN A 283 -9.88 15.62 10.61
N LEU A 284 -8.71 16.26 10.58
CA LEU A 284 -7.57 15.81 11.40
C LEU A 284 -7.83 16.05 12.88
N GLY A 285 -8.25 17.24 13.25
CA GLY A 285 -8.53 17.62 14.63
C GLY A 285 -9.62 16.73 15.24
N VAL A 286 -10.72 16.54 14.53
CA VAL A 286 -11.82 15.67 14.98
C VAL A 286 -11.34 14.23 15.18
N THR A 287 -10.59 13.68 14.20
CA THR A 287 -10.07 12.31 14.31
C THR A 287 -9.06 12.17 15.46
N MET A 288 -8.21 13.16 15.68
CA MET A 288 -7.29 13.20 16.83
C MET A 288 -8.06 13.28 18.16
N ARG A 289 -9.11 14.13 18.23
CA ARG A 289 -9.94 14.32 19.42
C ARG A 289 -10.68 13.04 19.82
N ILE A 290 -11.27 12.32 18.87
CA ILE A 290 -11.92 11.02 19.12
C ILE A 290 -10.94 10.04 19.80
N GLY A 291 -9.68 10.09 19.42
CA GLY A 291 -8.61 9.25 19.95
C GLY A 291 -7.85 9.85 21.13
N ALA A 292 -8.33 10.90 21.81
CA ALA A 292 -7.61 11.59 22.90
C ALA A 292 -8.55 11.88 24.08
N GLY A 293 -7.95 12.06 25.25
CA GLY A 293 -8.68 12.40 26.49
C GLY A 293 -8.69 11.28 27.52
N PRO A 294 -9.13 11.58 28.76
CA PRO A 294 -9.08 10.65 29.90
C PRO A 294 -9.90 9.37 29.70
N GLY A 295 -11.02 9.46 28.97
CA GLY A 295 -11.88 8.33 28.68
C GLY A 295 -11.57 7.59 27.39
N ALA A 296 -10.55 7.99 26.63
CA ALA A 296 -10.23 7.39 25.34
C ALA A 296 -9.77 5.94 25.48
N THR A 297 -10.41 5.04 24.71
CA THR A 297 -10.10 3.61 24.74
C THR A 297 -8.86 3.23 23.90
N GLY A 298 -8.49 4.09 22.97
CA GLY A 298 -7.45 3.85 21.95
C GLY A 298 -8.00 3.45 20.59
N GLY A 299 -9.24 2.95 20.52
CA GLY A 299 -9.98 2.70 19.27
C GLY A 299 -10.95 3.81 18.93
N TYR A 300 -11.84 3.55 17.96
CA TYR A 300 -12.96 4.44 17.65
C TYR A 300 -14.01 4.33 18.76
N GLY A 301 -14.17 5.39 19.55
CA GLY A 301 -15.14 5.48 20.63
C GLY A 301 -16.38 6.28 20.22
N ASN A 302 -17.55 5.87 20.70
CA ASN A 302 -18.81 6.59 20.47
C ASN A 302 -18.96 7.72 21.47
N GLY A 303 -18.29 8.85 21.28
CA GLY A 303 -18.63 10.14 21.89
C GLY A 303 -18.40 10.35 23.38
N SER A 304 -18.43 9.32 24.21
CA SER A 304 -18.35 9.45 25.69
C SER A 304 -16.95 9.69 26.26
N SER A 305 -15.93 9.62 25.41
CA SER A 305 -14.52 9.74 25.80
C SER A 305 -13.80 10.90 25.12
N GLU A 306 -14.54 11.79 24.47
CA GLU A 306 -13.93 12.88 23.70
C GLU A 306 -13.34 13.94 24.61
N LEU A 307 -12.14 14.38 24.25
CA LEU A 307 -11.50 15.54 24.85
C LEU A 307 -12.36 16.79 24.56
N ILE A 308 -12.74 17.52 25.61
CA ILE A 308 -13.42 18.80 25.46
C ILE A 308 -12.39 19.85 25.06
N CYS A 309 -12.51 20.36 23.84
CA CYS A 309 -11.70 21.45 23.33
C CYS A 309 -12.51 22.74 23.26
N PRO A 310 -11.91 23.90 23.55
CA PRO A 310 -12.59 25.19 23.43
C PRO A 310 -13.11 25.41 22.00
N GLU A 311 -14.32 25.87 21.87
CA GLU A 311 -14.83 26.34 20.59
C GLU A 311 -14.12 27.66 20.23
N VAL A 312 -13.75 27.79 18.96
CA VAL A 312 -13.16 29.01 18.41
C VAL A 312 -13.99 29.48 17.23
N ASP A 313 -14.11 30.79 17.13
CA ASP A 313 -14.68 31.41 15.94
C ASP A 313 -13.69 31.34 14.77
N GLY A 314 -14.23 31.30 13.57
CA GLY A 314 -13.41 31.24 12.36
C GLY A 314 -13.88 30.19 11.38
N SER A 315 -13.06 29.97 10.37
CA SER A 315 -13.31 29.00 9.32
C SER A 315 -13.20 27.56 9.80
N ALA A 316 -13.65 26.60 8.98
CA ALA A 316 -13.50 25.18 9.26
C ALA A 316 -12.03 24.77 9.51
N ALA A 317 -11.10 25.36 8.78
CA ALA A 317 -9.66 25.12 8.95
C ALA A 317 -9.13 25.68 10.29
N ASP A 318 -9.59 26.85 10.72
CA ASP A 318 -9.22 27.45 12.01
C ASP A 318 -9.72 26.59 13.17
N LYS A 319 -10.97 26.14 13.08
CA LYS A 319 -11.59 25.22 14.05
C LYS A 319 -10.84 23.89 14.13
N ASP A 320 -10.52 23.26 13.00
CA ASP A 320 -9.75 22.01 12.97
C ASP A 320 -8.36 22.18 13.60
N ASN A 321 -7.65 23.26 13.23
CA ASN A 321 -6.34 23.59 13.79
C ASN A 321 -6.38 23.87 15.31
N ALA A 322 -7.43 24.48 15.80
CA ALA A 322 -7.62 24.72 17.24
C ALA A 322 -7.81 23.39 17.99
N VAL A 323 -8.59 22.47 17.44
CA VAL A 323 -8.76 21.11 18.00
C VAL A 323 -7.45 20.34 17.98
N VAL A 324 -6.67 20.39 16.89
CA VAL A 324 -5.33 19.78 16.83
C VAL A 324 -4.42 20.31 17.95
N ARG A 325 -4.36 21.63 18.13
CA ARG A 325 -3.57 22.25 19.23
C ARG A 325 -4.06 21.80 20.61
N CYS A 326 -5.36 21.75 20.83
CA CYS A 326 -5.95 21.28 22.08
C CYS A 326 -5.52 19.85 22.38
N VAL A 327 -5.59 18.94 21.40
CA VAL A 327 -5.18 17.55 21.57
C VAL A 327 -3.68 17.43 21.83
N VAL A 328 -2.86 18.14 21.08
CA VAL A 328 -1.39 18.15 21.29
C VAL A 328 -1.06 18.68 22.68
N LYS A 329 -1.72 19.75 23.13
CA LYS A 329 -1.55 20.28 24.48
C LYS A 329 -1.92 19.21 25.54
N TRP A 330 -3.04 18.53 25.36
CA TRP A 330 -3.43 17.46 26.28
C TRP A 330 -2.38 16.35 26.40
N TYR A 331 -1.78 15.92 25.28
CA TYR A 331 -0.68 14.94 25.28
C TYR A 331 0.55 15.42 26.02
N LEU A 332 0.89 16.71 25.90
CA LEU A 332 2.06 17.31 26.55
C LEU A 332 1.81 17.50 28.07
N ASP A 333 0.60 17.86 28.44
CA ASP A 333 0.21 18.08 29.85
C ASP A 333 0.00 16.76 30.63
N ASN A 334 -0.30 15.64 29.90
CA ASN A 334 -0.60 14.34 30.52
C ASN A 334 0.28 13.20 29.96
N PRO A 335 1.63 13.25 30.07
CA PRO A 335 2.52 12.32 29.39
C PRO A 335 2.35 10.86 29.80
N GLY A 336 1.97 10.58 31.05
CA GLY A 336 1.68 9.23 31.54
C GLY A 336 0.45 8.60 30.88
N GLU A 337 -0.67 9.35 30.88
CA GLU A 337 -1.92 8.93 30.24
C GLU A 337 -1.73 8.82 28.71
N ALA A 338 -1.04 9.79 28.11
CA ALA A 338 -0.70 9.80 26.70
C ALA A 338 0.07 8.54 26.28
N THR A 339 1.09 8.14 27.04
CA THR A 339 1.87 6.92 26.78
C THR A 339 0.98 5.68 26.87
N SER A 340 0.18 5.56 27.94
CA SER A 340 -0.78 4.46 28.10
C SER A 340 -1.76 4.39 26.93
N LEU A 341 -2.27 5.54 26.50
CA LEU A 341 -3.20 5.66 25.38
C LEU A 341 -2.57 5.24 24.06
N VAL A 342 -1.33 5.66 23.78
CA VAL A 342 -0.59 5.24 22.58
C VAL A 342 -0.41 3.72 22.54
N MET A 343 -0.11 3.10 23.67
CA MET A 343 -0.03 1.63 23.77
C MET A 343 -1.38 0.95 23.50
N ARG A 344 -2.47 1.49 24.05
CA ARG A 344 -3.82 0.99 23.74
C ARG A 344 -4.17 1.16 22.26
N LYS A 345 -3.82 2.30 21.64
CA LYS A 345 -3.99 2.52 20.20
C LYS A 345 -3.21 1.49 19.37
N ALA A 346 -1.99 1.15 19.77
CA ALA A 346 -1.20 0.11 19.10
C ALA A 346 -1.88 -1.27 19.19
N VAL A 347 -2.44 -1.62 20.35
CA VAL A 347 -3.21 -2.86 20.51
C VAL A 347 -4.46 -2.85 19.61
N PHE A 348 -5.21 -1.76 19.55
CA PHE A 348 -6.36 -1.64 18.65
C PHE A 348 -5.95 -1.70 17.18
N TYR A 349 -4.88 -1.03 16.80
CA TYR A 349 -4.35 -1.08 15.44
C TYR A 349 -4.02 -2.51 15.00
N TRP A 350 -3.47 -3.34 15.89
CA TRP A 350 -3.15 -4.74 15.61
C TRP A 350 -4.24 -5.72 16.01
N SER A 351 -5.29 -5.29 16.70
CA SER A 351 -6.34 -6.20 17.14
C SER A 351 -7.01 -6.90 15.95
N PRO A 352 -7.39 -8.18 16.12
CA PRO A 352 -8.27 -8.83 15.18
C PRO A 352 -9.68 -8.29 15.38
N TRP A 353 -10.35 -7.99 14.29
CA TRP A 353 -11.75 -7.66 14.32
C TRP A 353 -12.54 -8.83 13.75
N PHE A 354 -13.32 -9.50 14.59
CA PHE A 354 -14.22 -10.58 14.19
C PHE A 354 -13.60 -11.71 13.35
N GLY A 355 -12.33 -12.05 13.57
CA GLY A 355 -11.67 -13.18 12.97
C GLY A 355 -11.19 -12.98 11.53
N PRO A 356 -10.74 -14.06 10.89
CA PRO A 356 -10.07 -13.98 9.59
C PRO A 356 -10.98 -13.51 8.45
N VAL A 357 -12.28 -13.72 8.55
CA VAL A 357 -13.25 -13.34 7.51
C VAL A 357 -13.60 -11.86 7.56
N ALA A 358 -13.71 -11.30 8.77
CA ALA A 358 -14.14 -9.91 8.99
C ALA A 358 -12.98 -8.97 9.33
N ASN A 359 -11.78 -9.49 9.51
CA ASN A 359 -10.63 -8.73 9.96
C ASN A 359 -10.29 -7.59 8.98
N GLY A 360 -10.27 -6.39 9.49
CA GLY A 360 -9.73 -5.22 8.79
C GLY A 360 -10.74 -4.28 8.15
N THR A 361 -12.06 -4.53 8.21
CA THR A 361 -13.06 -3.68 7.55
C THR A 361 -14.24 -3.30 8.44
N MET A 362 -14.09 -3.31 9.78
CA MET A 362 -15.12 -2.90 10.72
C MET A 362 -16.50 -3.54 10.47
N ALA A 363 -16.54 -4.85 10.29
CA ALA A 363 -17.75 -5.61 9.93
C ALA A 363 -18.42 -5.19 8.60
N ARG A 364 -17.83 -4.28 7.85
CA ARG A 364 -18.24 -3.91 6.48
C ARG A 364 -17.45 -4.66 5.41
N ASN A 365 -16.80 -5.76 5.79
CA ASN A 365 -16.14 -6.63 4.84
C ASN A 365 -17.20 -7.24 3.90
N PRO A 366 -17.03 -7.13 2.57
CA PRO A 366 -17.94 -7.70 1.59
C PRO A 366 -18.25 -9.18 1.80
N TRP A 367 -17.31 -9.95 2.35
CA TRP A 367 -17.53 -11.35 2.68
C TRP A 367 -18.66 -11.59 3.69
N ASN A 368 -18.80 -10.72 4.69
CA ASN A 368 -19.85 -10.85 5.69
C ASN A 368 -21.24 -10.52 5.16
N GLN A 369 -21.30 -9.86 4.02
CA GLN A 369 -22.55 -9.46 3.38
C GLN A 369 -22.95 -10.39 2.23
N ASN A 370 -22.03 -11.25 1.76
CA ASN A 370 -22.30 -12.20 0.72
C ASN A 370 -22.89 -13.50 1.26
N HIS A 371 -23.91 -14.00 0.60
CA HIS A 371 -24.31 -15.39 0.79
C HIS A 371 -23.21 -16.35 0.28
N PRO A 372 -22.91 -17.44 0.98
CA PRO A 372 -23.56 -17.98 2.19
C PRO A 372 -23.00 -17.40 3.52
N LEU A 373 -21.96 -16.58 3.51
CA LEU A 373 -21.29 -16.15 4.74
C LEU A 373 -22.20 -15.31 5.64
N LYS A 374 -23.07 -14.47 5.05
CA LYS A 374 -24.06 -13.71 5.82
C LYS A 374 -25.03 -14.63 6.56
N SER A 375 -25.55 -15.65 5.89
CA SER A 375 -26.46 -16.62 6.52
C SER A 375 -25.78 -17.43 7.60
N THR A 376 -24.51 -17.80 7.40
CA THR A 376 -23.69 -18.49 8.41
C THR A 376 -23.46 -17.58 9.63
N ALA A 377 -23.12 -16.31 9.42
CA ALA A 377 -22.91 -15.37 10.52
C ALA A 377 -24.20 -15.00 11.27
N GLN A 378 -25.35 -15.07 10.63
CA GLN A 378 -26.67 -14.83 11.24
C GLN A 378 -27.25 -16.04 11.95
N ASN A 379 -26.79 -17.25 11.64
CA ASN A 379 -27.15 -18.45 12.36
C ASN A 379 -26.49 -18.40 13.75
N GLN A 380 -27.20 -18.84 14.80
CA GLN A 380 -26.69 -18.83 16.16
C GLN A 380 -25.34 -19.53 16.30
N GLN A 381 -25.18 -20.68 15.70
CA GLN A 381 -23.90 -21.43 15.68
C GLN A 381 -22.80 -20.67 14.92
N GLY A 382 -23.12 -20.05 13.80
CA GLY A 382 -22.21 -19.23 13.04
C GLY A 382 -21.82 -17.93 13.79
N TYR A 383 -22.75 -17.33 14.51
CA TYR A 383 -22.49 -16.17 15.37
C TYR A 383 -21.50 -16.53 16.48
N ASP A 384 -21.69 -17.63 17.18
CA ASP A 384 -20.79 -18.09 18.24
C ASP A 384 -19.42 -18.47 17.72
N LEU A 385 -19.34 -19.03 16.53
CA LEU A 385 -18.06 -19.35 15.86
C LEU A 385 -17.27 -18.09 15.50
N ILE A 386 -17.93 -17.00 15.12
CA ILE A 386 -17.28 -15.76 14.68
C ILE A 386 -17.08 -14.80 15.87
N PHE A 387 -18.07 -14.61 16.71
CA PHE A 387 -18.09 -13.59 17.76
C PHE A 387 -17.95 -14.16 19.19
N GLY A 388 -18.22 -15.44 19.40
CA GLY A 388 -18.07 -16.11 20.68
C GLY A 388 -16.60 -16.36 21.07
N THR A 389 -16.40 -17.08 22.16
CA THR A 389 -15.06 -17.37 22.71
C THR A 389 -14.16 -18.06 21.69
N ILE A 390 -14.68 -19.07 20.98
CA ILE A 390 -13.94 -19.80 19.93
C ILE A 390 -13.53 -18.84 18.82
N GLY A 391 -14.45 -18.01 18.32
CA GLY A 391 -14.16 -17.02 17.29
C GLY A 391 -13.08 -16.01 17.71
N LYS A 392 -13.12 -15.56 18.95
CA LYS A 392 -12.08 -14.68 19.51
C LYS A 392 -10.72 -15.37 19.57
N VAL A 393 -10.65 -16.60 20.06
CA VAL A 393 -9.39 -17.38 20.10
C VAL A 393 -8.84 -17.58 18.70
N VAL A 394 -9.67 -18.03 17.75
CA VAL A 394 -9.27 -18.21 16.35
C VAL A 394 -8.77 -16.89 15.75
N SER A 395 -9.42 -15.79 16.03
CA SER A 395 -9.03 -14.45 15.54
C SER A 395 -7.66 -14.02 16.06
N TRP A 396 -7.41 -14.22 17.35
CA TRP A 396 -6.10 -13.91 17.94
C TRP A 396 -5.00 -14.82 17.43
N LEU A 397 -5.24 -16.13 17.31
CA LEU A 397 -4.29 -17.08 16.72
C LEU A 397 -3.99 -16.71 15.26
N TRP A 398 -5.01 -16.34 14.51
CA TRP A 398 -4.83 -15.85 13.14
C TRP A 398 -3.95 -14.62 13.09
N LEU A 399 -4.23 -13.61 13.93
CA LEU A 399 -3.44 -12.38 13.98
C LEU A 399 -1.99 -12.67 14.37
N LEU A 400 -1.77 -13.44 15.43
CA LEU A 400 -0.42 -13.79 15.89
C LEU A 400 0.35 -14.56 14.83
N SER A 401 -0.30 -15.48 14.13
CA SER A 401 0.33 -16.21 13.01
C SER A 401 0.69 -15.28 11.85
N THR A 402 -0.20 -14.34 11.49
CA THR A 402 0.07 -13.38 10.41
C THR A 402 1.21 -12.43 10.77
N ILE A 403 1.27 -11.92 12.00
CA ILE A 403 2.38 -11.10 12.50
C ILE A 403 3.66 -11.95 12.53
N GLY A 404 3.60 -13.17 13.03
CA GLY A 404 4.74 -14.09 13.08
C GLY A 404 5.32 -14.35 11.70
N PHE A 405 4.49 -14.69 10.70
CA PHE A 405 4.94 -14.89 9.32
C PHE A 405 5.42 -13.61 8.67
N MET A 406 4.85 -12.45 8.99
CA MET A 406 5.32 -11.15 8.51
C MET A 406 6.73 -10.84 9.02
N LEU A 407 6.97 -10.96 10.31
CA LEU A 407 8.29 -10.73 10.92
C LEU A 407 9.32 -11.76 10.45
N PHE A 408 8.90 -13.02 10.31
CA PHE A 408 9.75 -14.09 9.79
C PHE A 408 10.11 -13.84 8.33
N GLY A 409 9.16 -13.42 7.50
CA GLY A 409 9.42 -13.05 6.11
C GLY A 409 10.36 -11.86 5.99
N PHE A 410 10.18 -10.84 6.83
CA PHE A 410 11.14 -9.73 6.93
C PHE A 410 12.54 -10.24 7.30
N TRP A 411 12.67 -11.09 8.31
CA TRP A 411 13.96 -11.63 8.74
C TRP A 411 14.67 -12.41 7.63
N ILE A 412 13.93 -13.19 6.84
CA ILE A 412 14.46 -13.89 5.67
C ILE A 412 15.01 -12.91 4.64
N LEU A 413 14.22 -11.87 4.31
CA LEU A 413 14.63 -10.84 3.35
C LEU A 413 15.77 -9.96 3.88
N TRP A 414 15.79 -9.68 5.18
CA TRP A 414 16.88 -8.94 5.82
C TRP A 414 18.23 -9.67 5.69
N ARG A 415 18.22 -11.00 5.80
CA ARG A 415 19.43 -11.83 5.62
C ARG A 415 19.83 -12.00 4.15
N ALA A 416 18.94 -11.72 3.22
CA ALA A 416 19.26 -11.64 1.81
C ALA A 416 20.08 -10.38 1.49
N ASN A 417 20.64 -10.30 0.30
CA ASN A 417 21.41 -9.14 -0.16
C ASN A 417 20.70 -8.44 -1.33
N GLY A 418 21.04 -7.15 -1.53
CA GLY A 418 20.57 -6.38 -2.69
C GLY A 418 19.07 -6.10 -2.64
N LEU A 419 18.37 -6.38 -3.73
CA LEU A 419 16.96 -6.03 -3.91
C LEU A 419 16.04 -6.68 -2.88
N GLU A 420 16.29 -7.94 -2.53
CA GLU A 420 15.45 -8.68 -1.59
C GLU A 420 15.48 -8.04 -0.19
N ARG A 421 16.68 -7.66 0.29
CA ARG A 421 16.81 -6.89 1.54
C ARG A 421 16.10 -5.55 1.45
N LEU A 422 16.29 -4.83 0.34
CA LEU A 422 15.66 -3.53 0.12
C LEU A 422 14.12 -3.64 0.16
N LEU A 423 13.55 -4.66 -0.46
CA LEU A 423 12.10 -4.94 -0.41
C LEU A 423 11.63 -5.25 1.01
N GLY A 424 12.39 -6.05 1.76
CA GLY A 424 12.07 -6.36 3.16
C GLY A 424 12.05 -5.09 4.02
N VAL A 425 13.10 -4.28 3.94
CA VAL A 425 13.22 -3.02 4.70
C VAL A 425 12.13 -2.04 4.32
N THR A 426 11.89 -1.83 3.01
CA THR A 426 10.83 -0.94 2.52
C THR A 426 9.46 -1.38 3.03
N SER A 427 9.14 -2.68 2.93
CA SER A 427 7.84 -3.19 3.35
C SER A 427 7.60 -3.01 4.85
N LEU A 428 8.60 -3.38 5.69
CA LEU A 428 8.46 -3.23 7.14
C LEU A 428 8.41 -1.75 7.56
N ALA A 429 9.27 -0.90 6.99
CA ALA A 429 9.27 0.53 7.28
C ALA A 429 7.93 1.18 6.95
N VAL A 430 7.36 0.87 5.80
CA VAL A 430 6.03 1.36 5.39
C VAL A 430 4.95 0.93 6.40
N ILE A 431 4.96 -0.33 6.84
CA ILE A 431 3.99 -0.85 7.81
C ILE A 431 4.13 -0.13 9.16
N ILE A 432 5.37 0.02 9.66
CA ILE A 432 5.64 0.69 10.93
C ILE A 432 5.26 2.17 10.87
N ILE A 433 5.64 2.88 9.80
CA ILE A 433 5.34 4.30 9.66
C ILE A 433 3.83 4.52 9.54
N ASN A 434 3.12 3.68 8.78
CA ASN A 434 1.66 3.76 8.72
C ASN A 434 1.01 3.53 10.10
N MET A 435 1.53 2.60 10.90
CA MET A 435 1.12 2.41 12.29
C MET A 435 1.36 3.69 13.10
N LEU A 436 2.60 4.21 13.11
CA LEU A 436 2.96 5.39 13.89
C LEU A 436 2.08 6.60 13.55
N VAL A 437 1.83 6.86 12.26
CA VAL A 437 0.90 7.93 11.83
C VAL A 437 -0.52 7.68 12.34
N SER A 438 -0.98 6.42 12.32
CA SER A 438 -2.31 6.07 12.83
C SER A 438 -2.42 6.28 14.35
N LEU A 439 -1.35 6.06 15.11
CA LEU A 439 -1.33 6.27 16.57
C LEU A 439 -1.50 7.74 16.97
N LEU A 440 -1.19 8.69 16.07
CA LEU A 440 -1.45 10.12 16.31
C LEU A 440 -2.96 10.43 16.35
N THR A 441 -3.77 9.62 15.69
CA THR A 441 -5.22 9.77 15.63
C THR A 441 -5.91 8.71 16.49
N ILE A 442 -6.41 7.66 15.89
CA ILE A 442 -7.05 6.51 16.54
C ILE A 442 -6.37 5.20 16.09
N GLY A 443 -6.31 4.23 17.01
CA GLY A 443 -5.80 2.89 16.72
C GLY A 443 -6.88 2.04 16.06
N ASP A 444 -7.15 2.27 14.76
CA ASP A 444 -8.13 1.46 14.04
C ASP A 444 -7.42 0.43 13.14
N HIS A 445 -7.79 -0.84 13.27
CA HIS A 445 -7.28 -1.92 12.45
C HIS A 445 -7.56 -1.72 10.95
N ARG A 446 -8.59 -0.94 10.55
CA ARG A 446 -8.86 -0.54 9.17
C ARG A 446 -7.70 0.22 8.55
N PHE A 447 -6.98 1.01 9.35
CA PHE A 447 -5.85 1.79 8.86
C PHE A 447 -4.66 0.96 8.38
N ARG A 448 -4.65 -0.35 8.62
CA ARG A 448 -3.68 -1.29 8.02
C ARG A 448 -3.94 -1.58 6.54
N LEU A 449 -5.17 -1.41 6.06
CA LEU A 449 -5.56 -1.83 4.70
C LEU A 449 -4.72 -1.19 3.59
N PRO A 450 -4.42 0.12 3.58
CA PRO A 450 -3.61 0.72 2.53
C PRO A 450 -2.22 0.10 2.39
N VAL A 451 -1.65 -0.43 3.48
CA VAL A 451 -0.33 -1.08 3.50
C VAL A 451 -0.41 -2.61 3.54
N ALA A 452 -1.61 -3.17 3.55
CA ALA A 452 -1.82 -4.62 3.68
C ALA A 452 -1.17 -5.43 2.57
N GLY A 453 -1.06 -4.88 1.35
CA GLY A 453 -0.38 -5.55 0.24
C GLY A 453 1.09 -5.88 0.56
N LEU A 454 1.81 -4.97 1.20
CA LEU A 454 3.20 -5.19 1.62
C LEU A 454 3.30 -6.10 2.86
N SER A 455 2.32 -6.03 3.76
CA SER A 455 2.23 -6.99 4.89
C SER A 455 2.01 -8.41 4.38
N LEU A 456 1.08 -8.61 3.44
CA LEU A 456 0.82 -9.90 2.80
C LEU A 456 2.02 -10.40 1.98
N PHE A 457 2.78 -9.50 1.37
CA PHE A 457 4.04 -9.86 0.72
C PHE A 457 5.02 -10.48 1.73
N LEU A 458 5.26 -9.83 2.87
CA LEU A 458 6.14 -10.37 3.91
C LEU A 458 5.61 -11.69 4.48
N GLN A 459 4.30 -11.76 4.78
CA GLN A 459 3.65 -12.99 5.26
C GLN A 459 3.80 -14.14 4.25
N GLY A 460 3.58 -13.86 2.97
CA GLY A 460 3.72 -14.86 1.90
C GLY A 460 5.14 -15.35 1.71
N VAL A 461 6.14 -14.48 1.91
CA VAL A 461 7.55 -14.88 1.95
C VAL A 461 7.80 -15.82 3.12
N GLY A 462 7.40 -15.43 4.34
CA GLY A 462 7.57 -16.24 5.54
C GLY A 462 6.90 -17.60 5.44
N LEU A 463 5.64 -17.62 5.03
CA LEU A 463 4.85 -18.84 4.84
C LEU A 463 5.48 -19.76 3.80
N THR A 464 5.79 -19.23 2.62
CA THR A 464 6.37 -20.04 1.53
C THR A 464 7.72 -20.63 1.92
N TRP A 465 8.55 -19.86 2.60
CA TRP A 465 9.85 -20.34 3.08
C TRP A 465 9.67 -21.45 4.13
N ALA A 466 8.71 -21.31 5.06
CA ALA A 466 8.44 -22.31 6.08
C ALA A 466 8.04 -23.67 5.49
N PHE A 467 7.21 -23.68 4.44
CA PHE A 467 6.63 -24.90 3.89
C PHE A 467 7.27 -25.41 2.60
N SER A 468 8.19 -24.65 1.95
CA SER A 468 8.80 -25.03 0.70
C SER A 468 10.32 -25.21 0.79
N LYS A 469 10.79 -26.46 0.80
CA LYS A 469 12.24 -26.77 0.73
C LYS A 469 12.90 -26.13 -0.50
N ARG A 470 12.19 -26.05 -1.65
CA ARG A 470 12.70 -25.42 -2.88
C ARG A 470 12.85 -23.91 -2.75
N ALA A 471 11.92 -23.25 -2.06
CA ALA A 471 12.00 -21.81 -1.80
C ALA A 471 13.17 -21.49 -0.86
N ARG A 472 13.41 -22.31 0.19
CA ARG A 472 14.56 -22.15 1.09
C ARG A 472 15.87 -22.14 0.31
N ARG A 473 16.09 -23.10 -0.58
CA ARG A 473 17.32 -23.23 -1.39
C ARG A 473 17.57 -22.03 -2.30
N SER A 474 16.54 -21.33 -2.76
CA SER A 474 16.70 -20.18 -3.65
C SER A 474 17.26 -18.94 -2.94
N ILE A 475 17.06 -18.80 -1.63
CA ILE A 475 17.54 -17.66 -0.83
C ILE A 475 18.82 -18.00 -0.07
N THR A 476 18.95 -19.23 0.50
CA THR A 476 20.07 -19.61 1.38
C THR A 476 21.38 -19.90 0.68
N GLY A 477 21.39 -19.97 -0.66
CA GLY A 477 22.65 -19.96 -1.41
C GLY A 477 23.30 -21.31 -1.63
N GLU A 478 22.59 -22.45 -1.52
CA GLU A 478 23.05 -23.65 -2.23
C GLU A 478 23.04 -23.44 -3.75
N GLU A 479 22.26 -22.51 -4.27
CA GLU A 479 22.46 -21.91 -5.59
C GLU A 479 23.64 -20.90 -5.64
N LYS A 480 24.28 -20.56 -4.51
CA LYS A 480 25.50 -19.73 -4.51
C LYS A 480 26.64 -20.34 -5.34
N LEU A 481 26.70 -21.64 -5.46
CA LEU A 481 27.69 -22.32 -6.30
C LEU A 481 27.44 -22.08 -7.79
N LEU A 482 26.19 -22.11 -8.23
CA LEU A 482 25.81 -21.75 -9.60
C LEU A 482 25.98 -20.26 -9.89
N TRP A 483 25.71 -19.38 -8.93
CA TRP A 483 25.89 -17.93 -9.07
C TRP A 483 27.35 -17.49 -8.89
N LYS A 484 28.15 -18.15 -8.07
CA LYS A 484 29.60 -17.88 -7.98
C LYS A 484 30.31 -18.25 -9.27
N SER A 485 29.89 -19.26 -9.98
CA SER A 485 30.42 -19.59 -11.31
C SER A 485 30.04 -18.53 -12.37
N LEU A 486 28.87 -17.90 -12.22
CA LEU A 486 28.39 -16.86 -13.13
C LEU A 486 28.95 -15.46 -12.82
N THR A 487 29.30 -15.17 -11.53
CA THR A 487 29.89 -13.88 -11.13
C THR A 487 31.42 -13.89 -11.15
N ARG A 488 32.09 -15.03 -11.16
CA ARG A 488 33.54 -15.11 -11.38
C ARG A 488 33.98 -14.72 -12.78
N THR A 489 33.06 -14.66 -13.74
CA THR A 489 33.34 -14.18 -15.11
C THR A 489 33.16 -12.68 -15.28
N THR A 490 32.82 -11.92 -14.24
CA THR A 490 32.60 -10.45 -14.29
C THR A 490 33.64 -9.63 -13.54
N ASN A 491 34.71 -10.27 -12.99
CA ASN A 491 35.90 -9.58 -12.48
C ASN A 491 37.08 -9.82 -13.43
N LEU A 492 37.00 -9.21 -14.58
CA LEU A 492 38.14 -8.87 -15.48
C LEU A 492 37.81 -7.55 -16.17
#